data_ce438a5e232e44e47cc08e5e74abe26d
#
_entry.id   ce438a5e232e44e47cc08e5e74abe26d
#
_cell.length_a   1.000
_cell.length_b   1.000
_cell.length_c   1.000
_cell.angle_alpha   90.00
_cell.angle_beta   90.00
_cell.angle_gamma   90.00
#
_symmetry.space_group_name_H-M   'P 1'
#
loop_
_entity.id
_entity.type
_entity.pdbx_description
1 polymer ?
#
loop_
_entity_poly.entity_id
_entity_poly.type
_entity_poly.pdbx_seq_one_letter_code
_entity_poly.pdbx_strand_id
1 'polypeptide(L)'
;VYQQTGSTLDTKTIIEKYSYIFEWLKLFDFNIIVILAVMILVATINMVVALLVLILERTQMIGILKALGASNWSVRKIFLYNAFYLIIRGLFWGNLIGISLLLMQRYFGVIQLNPENYYVNQAPVYLNWGYILLLNLLTVTVCFMVLLIPSYIITKISPVKAIRFD
;
A
#
# COMPACT_ATOMS: atom_id res chain seq x y z
N VAL A 1 3.88 45.19 6.72
CA VAL A 1 2.48 45.46 7.06
C VAL A 1 2.41 46.28 8.34
N TYR A 2 3.16 45.96 9.37
CA TYR A 2 3.16 46.72 10.66
C TYR A 2 3.62 48.17 10.55
N GLN A 3 4.38 48.57 9.51
CA GLN A 3 4.86 49.92 9.32
C GLN A 3 3.83 50.87 8.68
N GLN A 4 2.69 50.35 8.21
CA GLN A 4 1.68 51.13 7.50
C GLN A 4 0.32 51.18 8.19
N THR A 5 0.12 50.41 9.28
CA THR A 5 -1.13 50.40 10.04
C THR A 5 -0.89 51.00 11.41
N GLY A 6 -1.81 51.89 11.84
CA GLY A 6 -1.73 52.49 13.17
C GLY A 6 -1.76 51.44 14.28
N SER A 7 -1.22 51.79 15.44
CA SER A 7 -1.00 50.89 16.61
C SER A 7 -2.25 50.22 17.19
N THR A 8 -3.42 50.47 16.64
CA THR A 8 -4.72 49.88 17.08
C THR A 8 -5.17 48.68 16.22
N LEU A 9 -4.43 48.32 15.14
CA LEU A 9 -4.78 47.20 14.26
C LEU A 9 -3.83 46.02 14.50
N ASP A 10 -4.33 44.99 15.17
CA ASP A 10 -3.64 43.70 15.38
C ASP A 10 -3.89 42.80 14.15
N THR A 11 -2.89 42.66 13.29
CA THR A 11 -2.98 41.80 12.09
C THR A 11 -2.61 40.36 12.47
N LYS A 12 -3.62 39.52 12.66
CA LYS A 12 -3.48 38.06 12.85
C LYS A 12 -3.72 37.34 11.53
N THR A 13 -2.91 36.37 11.23
CA THR A 13 -3.17 35.47 10.09
C THR A 13 -4.41 34.62 10.37
N ILE A 14 -5.12 34.19 9.32
CA ILE A 14 -6.29 33.30 9.47
C ILE A 14 -5.90 32.03 10.22
N ILE A 15 -4.70 31.53 10.03
CA ILE A 15 -4.14 30.36 10.71
C ILE A 15 -4.00 30.59 12.22
N GLU A 16 -3.52 31.75 12.64
CA GLU A 16 -3.39 32.11 14.06
C GLU A 16 -4.76 32.31 14.72
N LYS A 17 -5.70 32.92 13.99
CA LYS A 17 -7.05 33.18 14.53
C LYS A 17 -7.88 31.91 14.68
N TYR A 18 -7.64 30.91 13.82
CA TYR A 18 -8.39 29.64 13.79
C TYR A 18 -7.46 28.43 13.95
N SER A 19 -6.37 28.56 14.73
CA SER A 19 -5.38 27.53 14.97
C SER A 19 -6.01 26.18 15.37
N TYR A 20 -7.06 26.21 16.17
CA TYR A 20 -7.80 25.01 16.58
C TYR A 20 -8.37 24.21 15.41
N ILE A 21 -8.93 24.88 14.39
CA ILE A 21 -9.48 24.21 13.20
C ILE A 21 -8.35 23.58 12.38
N PHE A 22 -7.22 24.29 12.24
CA PHE A 22 -6.07 23.74 11.49
C PHE A 22 -5.38 22.60 12.23
N GLU A 23 -5.38 22.59 13.57
CA GLU A 23 -4.89 21.45 14.35
C GLU A 23 -5.77 20.22 14.17
N TRP A 24 -7.11 20.39 14.17
CA TRP A 24 -8.05 19.30 13.85
C TRP A 24 -7.84 18.74 12.44
N LEU A 25 -7.63 19.58 11.44
CA LEU A 25 -7.35 19.14 10.09
C LEU A 25 -6.05 18.29 10.00
N LYS A 26 -5.01 18.69 10.72
CA LYS A 26 -3.76 17.90 10.81
C LYS A 26 -3.98 16.51 11.43
N LEU A 27 -4.88 16.37 12.38
CA LEU A 27 -5.24 15.08 12.96
C LEU A 27 -5.89 14.15 11.93
N PHE A 28 -6.72 14.67 11.02
CA PHE A 28 -7.28 13.88 9.91
C PHE A 28 -6.19 13.39 8.96
N ASP A 29 -5.24 14.24 8.59
CA ASP A 29 -4.11 13.84 7.74
C ASP A 29 -3.27 12.75 8.40
N PHE A 30 -2.99 12.87 9.70
CA PHE A 30 -2.30 11.86 10.49
C PHE A 30 -3.06 10.52 10.50
N ASN A 31 -4.37 10.55 10.73
CA ASN A 31 -5.20 9.34 10.70
C ASN A 31 -5.15 8.62 9.34
N ILE A 32 -5.18 9.38 8.23
CA ILE A 32 -5.05 8.81 6.87
C ILE A 32 -3.70 8.08 6.73
N ILE A 33 -2.60 8.70 7.17
CA ILE A 33 -1.27 8.08 7.12
C ILE A 33 -1.22 6.78 7.93
N VAL A 34 -1.80 6.78 9.14
CA VAL A 34 -1.86 5.58 9.99
C VAL A 34 -2.67 4.48 9.32
N ILE A 35 -3.83 4.78 8.75
CA ILE A 35 -4.66 3.82 8.04
C ILE A 35 -3.89 3.22 6.86
N LEU A 36 -3.23 4.05 6.04
CA LEU A 36 -2.42 3.59 4.91
C LEU A 36 -1.27 2.69 5.36
N ALA A 37 -0.58 3.05 6.45
CA ALA A 37 0.50 2.25 7.00
C ALA A 37 0.01 0.86 7.45
N VAL A 38 -1.12 0.81 8.15
CA VAL A 38 -1.75 -0.46 8.57
C VAL A 38 -2.17 -1.29 7.37
N MET A 39 -2.78 -0.68 6.34
CA MET A 39 -3.17 -1.38 5.12
C MET A 39 -1.97 -1.99 4.38
N ILE A 40 -0.86 -1.25 4.25
CA ILE A 40 0.37 -1.76 3.64
C ILE A 40 0.95 -2.91 4.48
N LEU A 41 0.92 -2.81 5.80
CA LEU A 41 1.39 -3.86 6.70
C LEU A 41 0.56 -5.15 6.53
N VAL A 42 -0.76 -5.06 6.53
CA VAL A 42 -1.66 -6.20 6.32
C VAL A 42 -1.44 -6.83 4.93
N ALA A 43 -1.34 -6.00 3.89
CA ALA A 43 -1.06 -6.48 2.53
C ALA A 43 0.28 -7.24 2.47
N THR A 44 1.30 -6.72 3.16
CA THR A 44 2.63 -7.34 3.23
C THR A 44 2.60 -8.69 3.95
N ILE A 45 1.90 -8.78 5.08
CA ILE A 45 1.74 -10.05 5.83
C ILE A 45 1.03 -11.09 4.95
N ASN A 46 -0.07 -10.72 4.30
CA ASN A 46 -0.80 -11.62 3.40
C ASN A 46 0.09 -12.14 2.27
N MET A 47 0.94 -11.27 1.71
CA MET A 47 1.86 -11.65 0.64
C MET A 47 2.98 -12.60 1.13
N VAL A 48 3.47 -12.40 2.36
CA VAL A 48 4.43 -13.31 3.01
C VAL A 48 3.81 -14.70 3.18
N VAL A 49 2.58 -14.76 3.69
CA VAL A 49 1.86 -16.04 3.86
C VAL A 49 1.66 -16.74 2.52
N ALA A 50 1.20 -16.01 1.50
CA ALA A 50 1.00 -16.55 0.16
C ALA A 50 2.30 -17.13 -0.43
N LEU A 51 3.43 -16.43 -0.26
CA LEU A 51 4.74 -16.93 -0.71
C LEU A 51 5.18 -18.18 0.06
N LEU A 52 4.96 -18.21 1.39
CA LEU A 52 5.31 -19.38 2.21
C LEU A 52 4.50 -20.61 1.78
N VAL A 53 3.18 -20.45 1.58
CA VAL A 53 2.32 -21.53 1.09
C VAL A 53 2.80 -22.03 -0.27
N LEU A 54 3.09 -21.11 -1.20
CA LEU A 54 3.60 -21.47 -2.53
C LEU A 54 4.92 -22.24 -2.46
N ILE A 55 5.84 -21.87 -1.56
CA ILE A 55 7.11 -22.57 -1.34
C ILE A 55 6.86 -23.97 -0.79
N LEU A 56 5.96 -24.10 0.19
CA LEU A 56 5.64 -25.41 0.80
C LEU A 56 4.98 -26.35 -0.20
N GLU A 57 4.01 -25.88 -0.98
CA GLU A 57 3.34 -26.68 -2.02
C GLU A 57 4.30 -27.14 -3.12
N ARG A 58 5.36 -26.38 -3.39
CA ARG A 58 6.34 -26.66 -4.44
C ARG A 58 7.65 -27.23 -3.91
N THR A 59 7.68 -27.71 -2.67
CA THR A 59 8.91 -28.23 -2.02
C THR A 59 9.56 -29.35 -2.81
N GLN A 60 8.77 -30.29 -3.35
CA GLN A 60 9.26 -31.40 -4.17
C GLN A 60 9.95 -30.89 -5.46
N MET A 61 9.32 -29.93 -6.15
CA MET A 61 9.91 -29.30 -7.33
C MET A 61 11.24 -28.60 -7.00
N ILE A 62 11.31 -27.90 -5.85
CA ILE A 62 12.54 -27.27 -5.38
C ILE A 62 13.64 -28.32 -5.17
N GLY A 63 13.28 -29.45 -4.55
CA GLY A 63 14.21 -30.56 -4.31
C GLY A 63 14.76 -31.13 -5.61
N ILE A 64 13.93 -31.39 -6.61
CA ILE A 64 14.33 -31.88 -7.93
C ILE A 64 15.27 -30.90 -8.63
N LEU A 65 14.90 -29.60 -8.68
CA LEU A 65 15.73 -28.57 -9.30
C LEU A 65 17.13 -28.49 -8.67
N LYS A 66 17.20 -28.58 -7.34
CA LYS A 66 18.49 -28.58 -6.63
C LYS A 66 19.28 -29.87 -6.87
N ALA A 67 18.64 -31.03 -6.96
CA ALA A 67 19.28 -32.28 -7.31
C ALA A 67 19.90 -32.27 -8.72
N LEU A 68 19.27 -31.55 -9.65
CA LEU A 68 19.76 -31.27 -11.01
C LEU A 68 20.86 -30.19 -11.06
N GLY A 69 21.28 -29.65 -9.89
CA GLY A 69 22.37 -28.67 -9.81
C GLY A 69 21.93 -27.19 -9.84
N ALA A 70 20.62 -26.90 -9.75
CA ALA A 70 20.18 -25.51 -9.70
C ALA A 70 20.68 -24.82 -8.42
N SER A 71 21.25 -23.62 -8.57
CA SER A 71 21.72 -22.82 -7.41
C SER A 71 20.52 -22.33 -6.58
N ASN A 72 20.76 -22.15 -5.28
CA ASN A 72 19.75 -21.59 -4.38
C ASN A 72 19.19 -20.25 -4.88
N TRP A 73 20.03 -19.42 -5.46
CA TRP A 73 19.63 -18.13 -6.00
C TRP A 73 18.72 -18.24 -7.22
N SER A 74 19.02 -19.18 -8.11
CA SER A 74 18.20 -19.46 -9.31
C SER A 74 16.78 -19.90 -8.92
N VAL A 75 16.68 -20.80 -7.94
CA VAL A 75 15.39 -21.25 -7.42
C VAL A 75 14.64 -20.12 -6.74
N ARG A 76 15.31 -19.31 -5.88
CA ARG A 76 14.68 -18.14 -5.25
C ARG A 76 14.11 -17.16 -6.25
N LYS A 77 14.83 -16.88 -7.33
CA LYS A 77 14.35 -15.97 -8.39
C LYS A 77 12.99 -16.41 -8.95
N ILE A 78 12.75 -17.69 -9.17
CA ILE A 78 11.48 -18.20 -9.70
C ILE A 78 10.32 -17.77 -8.79
N PHE A 79 10.46 -17.95 -7.49
CA PHE A 79 9.43 -17.59 -6.51
C PHE A 79 9.27 -16.09 -6.37
N LEU A 80 10.37 -15.32 -6.39
CA LEU A 80 10.33 -13.86 -6.34
C LEU A 80 9.66 -13.26 -7.59
N TYR A 81 9.91 -13.80 -8.79
CA TYR A 81 9.22 -13.37 -9.99
C TYR A 81 7.72 -13.66 -9.92
N ASN A 82 7.34 -14.84 -9.42
CA ASN A 82 5.93 -15.17 -9.25
C ASN A 82 5.24 -14.24 -8.24
N ALA A 83 5.90 -13.98 -7.11
CA ALA A 83 5.39 -13.03 -6.12
C ALA A 83 5.28 -11.61 -6.68
N PHE A 84 6.28 -11.14 -7.42
CA PHE A 84 6.23 -9.83 -8.08
C PHE A 84 5.07 -9.73 -9.08
N TYR A 85 4.87 -10.77 -9.88
CA TYR A 85 3.74 -10.84 -10.80
C TYR A 85 2.38 -10.74 -10.09
N LEU A 86 2.23 -11.43 -8.94
CA LEU A 86 1.03 -11.36 -8.12
C LEU A 86 0.80 -9.96 -7.56
N ILE A 87 1.85 -9.29 -7.07
CA ILE A 87 1.78 -7.91 -6.57
C ILE A 87 1.28 -6.97 -7.69
N ILE A 88 1.90 -7.02 -8.86
CA ILE A 88 1.53 -6.14 -9.98
C ILE A 88 0.09 -6.39 -10.44
N ARG A 89 -0.31 -7.67 -10.53
CA ARG A 89 -1.68 -8.02 -10.90
C ARG A 89 -2.71 -7.55 -9.86
N GLY A 90 -2.38 -7.68 -8.57
CA GLY A 90 -3.20 -7.17 -7.47
C GLY A 90 -3.33 -5.64 -7.51
N LEU A 91 -2.23 -4.93 -7.72
CA LEU A 91 -2.24 -3.47 -7.86
C LEU A 91 -3.04 -3.02 -9.08
N PHE A 92 -2.92 -3.70 -10.22
CA PHE A 92 -3.69 -3.37 -11.41
C PHE A 92 -5.20 -3.44 -11.13
N TRP A 93 -5.68 -4.58 -10.59
CA TRP A 93 -7.09 -4.75 -10.28
C TRP A 93 -7.55 -3.83 -9.14
N GLY A 94 -6.72 -3.66 -8.10
CA GLY A 94 -7.02 -2.75 -6.99
C GLY A 94 -7.16 -1.31 -7.45
N ASN A 95 -6.24 -0.82 -8.28
CA ASN A 95 -6.35 0.54 -8.85
C ASN A 95 -7.55 0.67 -9.78
N LEU A 96 -7.80 -0.33 -10.63
CA LEU A 96 -8.93 -0.30 -11.56
C LEU A 96 -10.25 -0.14 -10.79
N ILE A 97 -10.48 -0.97 -9.79
CA ILE A 97 -11.69 -0.92 -8.97
C ILE A 97 -11.74 0.37 -8.15
N GLY A 98 -10.65 0.72 -7.45
CA GLY A 98 -10.60 1.91 -6.60
C GLY A 98 -10.82 3.21 -7.38
N ILE A 99 -10.13 3.39 -8.50
CA ILE A 99 -10.29 4.57 -9.35
C ILE A 99 -11.70 4.62 -9.96
N SER A 100 -12.24 3.46 -10.38
CA SER A 100 -13.60 3.41 -10.93
C SER A 100 -14.64 3.85 -9.90
N LEU A 101 -14.53 3.42 -8.65
CA LEU A 101 -15.41 3.84 -7.56
C LEU A 101 -15.28 5.34 -7.26
N LEU A 102 -14.06 5.89 -7.26
CA LEU A 102 -13.83 7.31 -7.06
C LEU A 102 -14.39 8.15 -8.22
N LEU A 103 -14.25 7.69 -9.47
CA LEU A 103 -14.85 8.34 -10.64
C LEU A 103 -16.36 8.27 -10.60
N MET A 104 -16.92 7.12 -10.19
CA MET A 104 -18.36 6.97 -10.01
C MET A 104 -18.89 7.98 -8.99
N GLN A 105 -18.21 8.13 -7.83
CA GLN A 105 -18.57 9.15 -6.86
C GLN A 105 -18.47 10.57 -7.44
N ARG A 106 -17.41 10.86 -8.18
CA ARG A 106 -17.17 12.20 -8.75
C ARG A 106 -18.21 12.60 -9.79
N TYR A 107 -18.67 11.66 -10.65
CA TYR A 107 -19.61 11.95 -11.73
C TYR A 107 -21.07 11.76 -11.32
N PHE A 108 -21.36 10.76 -10.52
CA PHE A 108 -22.73 10.40 -10.15
C PHE A 108 -23.14 10.88 -8.75
N GLY A 109 -22.18 11.28 -7.90
CA GLY A 109 -22.49 11.77 -6.55
C GLY A 109 -23.26 10.75 -5.71
N VAL A 110 -22.83 9.47 -5.73
CA VAL A 110 -23.53 8.36 -5.06
C VAL A 110 -23.67 8.62 -3.55
N ILE A 111 -22.60 9.16 -2.94
CA ILE A 111 -22.61 9.55 -1.53
C ILE A 111 -23.04 11.02 -1.45
N GLN A 112 -24.31 11.21 -1.09
CA GLN A 112 -24.89 12.53 -0.85
C GLN A 112 -24.72 12.91 0.61
N LEU A 113 -24.44 14.18 0.86
CA LEU A 113 -24.34 14.78 2.19
C LEU A 113 -25.50 15.73 2.40
N ASN A 114 -25.99 15.83 3.66
CA ASN A 114 -27.02 16.80 3.99
C ASN A 114 -26.39 18.21 3.99
N PRO A 115 -26.85 19.14 3.10
CA PRO A 115 -26.29 20.48 2.99
C PRO A 115 -26.39 21.31 4.27
N GLU A 116 -27.39 21.04 5.10
CA GLU A 116 -27.58 21.74 6.37
C GLU A 116 -26.44 21.51 7.37
N ASN A 117 -25.83 20.33 7.32
CA ASN A 117 -24.75 19.96 8.23
C ASN A 117 -23.35 20.13 7.63
N TYR A 118 -23.20 19.97 6.31
CA TYR A 118 -21.90 19.87 5.66
C TYR A 118 -21.60 20.98 4.65
N TYR A 119 -22.54 21.90 4.38
CA TYR A 119 -22.41 22.98 3.39
C TYR A 119 -22.05 22.54 1.96
N VAL A 120 -22.09 21.22 1.69
CA VAL A 120 -21.85 20.59 0.40
C VAL A 120 -22.88 19.49 0.17
N ASN A 121 -23.34 19.35 -1.09
CA ASN A 121 -24.37 18.39 -1.46
C ASN A 121 -23.82 16.97 -1.68
N GLN A 122 -22.53 16.84 -1.96
CA GLN A 122 -21.89 15.57 -2.31
C GLN A 122 -20.51 15.49 -1.66
N ALA A 123 -20.07 14.26 -1.32
CA ALA A 123 -18.72 14.04 -0.83
C ALA A 123 -17.69 14.42 -1.90
N PRO A 124 -16.81 15.42 -1.64
CA PRO A 124 -15.84 15.87 -2.61
C PRO A 124 -14.76 14.80 -2.83
N VAL A 125 -14.44 14.52 -4.10
CA VAL A 125 -13.38 13.57 -4.46
C VAL A 125 -12.22 14.33 -5.11
N TYR A 126 -11.06 14.25 -4.49
CA TYR A 126 -9.82 14.80 -5.03
C TYR A 126 -8.92 13.68 -5.53
N LEU A 127 -8.77 13.57 -6.86
CA LEU A 127 -7.89 12.60 -7.50
C LEU A 127 -6.55 13.26 -7.82
N ASN A 128 -5.51 12.83 -7.13
CA ASN A 128 -4.14 13.22 -7.42
C ASN A 128 -3.34 12.00 -7.92
N TRP A 129 -3.03 12.00 -9.21
CA TRP A 129 -2.29 10.92 -9.86
C TRP A 129 -0.89 10.70 -9.26
N GLY A 130 -0.25 11.79 -8.77
CA GLY A 130 1.06 11.71 -8.12
C GLY A 130 1.01 10.90 -6.83
N TYR A 131 -0.01 11.11 -5.99
CA TYR A 131 -0.18 10.32 -4.75
C TYR A 131 -0.52 8.86 -5.04
N ILE A 132 -1.35 8.58 -6.06
CA ILE A 132 -1.68 7.21 -6.47
C ILE A 132 -0.41 6.48 -6.91
N LEU A 133 0.41 7.12 -7.74
CA LEU A 133 1.65 6.53 -8.23
C LEU A 133 2.66 6.32 -7.10
N LEU A 134 2.81 7.29 -6.20
CA LEU A 134 3.68 7.19 -5.03
C LEU A 134 3.27 6.02 -4.13
N LEU A 135 1.98 5.87 -3.82
CA LEU A 135 1.45 4.77 -3.02
C LEU A 135 1.71 3.41 -3.67
N ASN A 136 1.47 3.29 -4.98
CA ASN A 136 1.74 2.06 -5.71
C ASN A 136 3.22 1.69 -5.66
N LEU A 137 4.12 2.66 -5.90
CA LEU A 137 5.56 2.45 -5.84
C LEU A 137 6.01 2.04 -4.44
N LEU A 138 5.51 2.72 -3.42
CA LEU A 138 5.79 2.39 -2.02
C LEU A 138 5.33 0.97 -1.68
N THR A 139 4.11 0.60 -2.05
CA THR A 139 3.55 -0.74 -1.80
C THR A 139 4.39 -1.82 -2.47
N VAL A 140 4.73 -1.67 -3.77
CA VAL A 140 5.60 -2.61 -4.48
C VAL A 140 6.94 -2.76 -3.77
N THR A 141 7.56 -1.64 -3.42
CA THR A 141 8.90 -1.63 -2.80
C THR A 141 8.88 -2.32 -1.45
N VAL A 142 7.93 -1.98 -0.57
CA VAL A 142 7.82 -2.57 0.77
C VAL A 142 7.51 -4.06 0.68
N CYS A 143 6.50 -4.46 -0.11
CA CYS A 143 6.14 -5.86 -0.28
C CYS A 143 7.32 -6.67 -0.84
N PHE A 144 8.01 -6.16 -1.85
CA PHE A 144 9.13 -6.87 -2.46
C PHE A 144 10.31 -7.02 -1.49
N MET A 145 10.67 -5.97 -0.74
CA MET A 145 11.74 -6.05 0.28
C MET A 145 11.42 -7.08 1.36
N VAL A 146 10.19 -7.09 1.86
CA VAL A 146 9.81 -8.04 2.92
C VAL A 146 9.78 -9.48 2.40
N LEU A 147 9.44 -9.71 1.13
CA LEU A 147 9.44 -11.05 0.52
C LEU A 147 10.85 -11.66 0.39
N LEU A 148 11.91 -10.87 0.43
CA LEU A 148 13.27 -11.39 0.46
C LEU A 148 13.53 -12.27 1.69
N ILE A 149 12.91 -11.96 2.82
CA ILE A 149 13.07 -12.69 4.09
C ILE A 149 12.54 -14.12 3.98
N PRO A 150 11.23 -14.37 3.67
CA PRO A 150 10.71 -15.73 3.57
C PRO A 150 11.31 -16.51 2.39
N SER A 151 11.71 -15.85 1.31
CA SER A 151 12.38 -16.52 0.20
C SER A 151 13.70 -17.23 0.61
N TYR A 152 14.31 -16.80 1.71
CA TYR A 152 15.50 -17.45 2.25
C TYR A 152 15.25 -18.89 2.73
N ILE A 153 14.00 -19.23 3.10
CA ILE A 153 13.61 -20.59 3.50
C ILE A 153 13.92 -21.60 2.38
N ILE A 154 13.83 -21.19 1.12
CA ILE A 154 14.18 -22.04 -0.04
C ILE A 154 15.60 -22.57 0.06
N THR A 155 16.53 -21.80 0.64
CA THR A 155 17.93 -22.24 0.78
C THR A 155 18.09 -23.40 1.75
N LYS A 156 17.20 -23.51 2.75
CA LYS A 156 17.22 -24.54 3.78
C LYS A 156 16.58 -25.86 3.35
N ILE A 157 15.87 -25.89 2.23
CA ILE A 157 15.27 -27.12 1.68
C ILE A 157 16.39 -27.97 1.08
N SER A 158 16.62 -29.15 1.67
CA SER A 158 17.60 -30.10 1.14
C SER A 158 16.98 -31.02 0.11
N PRO A 159 17.69 -31.39 -0.98
CA PRO A 159 17.17 -32.29 -2.02
C PRO A 159 16.72 -33.64 -1.47
N VAL A 160 17.51 -34.21 -0.54
CA VAL A 160 17.25 -35.52 0.05
C VAL A 160 15.95 -35.59 0.85
N LYS A 161 15.63 -34.50 1.61
CA LYS A 161 14.38 -34.44 2.37
C LYS A 161 13.16 -34.17 1.50
N ALA A 162 13.34 -33.43 0.41
CA ALA A 162 12.24 -33.05 -0.48
C ALA A 162 11.75 -34.21 -1.36
N ILE A 163 12.60 -35.21 -1.64
CA ILE A 163 12.26 -36.37 -2.50
C ILE A 163 11.66 -37.51 -1.67
N ARG A 164 11.85 -37.51 -0.34
CA ARG A 164 11.50 -38.63 0.57
C ARG A 164 10.15 -38.46 1.27
N PHE A 165 9.37 -37.49 0.92
CA PHE A 165 8.00 -37.31 1.40
C PHE A 165 7.01 -38.07 0.48
N ASP A 166 6.78 -39.34 0.84
CA ASP A 166 5.54 -40.07 0.60
C ASP A 166 4.70 -40.02 1.88
#